data_0f1d4138fb83b8af2fc1170dfa7783fc
#
_entry.id   0f1d4138fb83b8af2fc1170dfa7783fc
#
_cell.length_a   1.000
_cell.length_b   1.000
_cell.length_c   1.000
_cell.angle_alpha   90.00
_cell.angle_beta   90.00
_cell.angle_gamma   90.00
#
_symmetry.space_group_name_H-M   'P 1'
#
loop_
_entity.id
_entity.type
_entity.pdbx_description
1 polymer ?
#
loop_
_entity_poly.entity_id
_entity_poly.type
_entity_poly.pdbx_seq_one_letter_code
_entity_poly.pdbx_strand_id
1 'polypeptide(L)'
;MKKIAHEAPLSIAPLIRELTDYDYALVHLFLEPEGEKYFNFFRESLKMGREVILDNSSYELGDSFNPKIFNKWITNLKPTYYVVPDCPGNCKETMTRAIKWCNNPEIEKRDRDFNIKKIGVVQGRTYEEIVECYKFWDEAGVDKIAFTFFYPFYD
;
A
#
# COMPACT_ATOMS: atom_id res chain seq x y z
N MET A 1 5.38 -17.64 -11.37
CA MET A 1 5.14 -18.21 -10.03
C MET A 1 4.24 -17.24 -9.27
N LYS A 2 3.19 -17.75 -8.56
CA LYS A 2 2.35 -16.90 -7.71
C LYS A 2 3.14 -16.54 -6.45
N LYS A 3 3.10 -15.29 -6.03
CA LYS A 3 3.74 -14.81 -4.78
C LYS A 3 2.67 -14.51 -3.75
N ILE A 4 2.96 -14.76 -2.49
CA ILE A 4 2.03 -14.61 -1.36
C ILE A 4 2.54 -13.50 -0.44
N ALA A 5 1.65 -12.59 -0.06
CA ALA A 5 1.80 -11.65 1.05
C ALA A 5 0.71 -11.94 2.08
N HIS A 6 1.00 -11.76 3.34
CA HIS A 6 0.03 -11.90 4.42
C HIS A 6 0.28 -10.84 5.49
N GLU A 7 -0.78 -10.16 5.87
CA GLU A 7 -0.77 -9.30 7.04
C GLU A 7 -0.72 -10.17 8.30
N ALA A 8 0.14 -9.80 9.27
CA ALA A 8 0.28 -10.52 10.51
C ALA A 8 0.67 -9.61 11.68
N PRO A 9 0.14 -9.87 12.89
CA PRO A 9 0.64 -9.22 14.09
C PRO A 9 2.13 -9.48 14.28
N LEU A 10 2.85 -8.52 14.88
CA LEU A 10 4.30 -8.62 15.07
C LEU A 10 4.73 -9.89 15.81
N SER A 11 3.89 -10.38 16.73
CA SER A 11 4.15 -11.60 17.52
C SER A 11 4.31 -12.88 16.69
N ILE A 12 3.66 -12.96 15.52
CA ILE A 12 3.74 -14.10 14.60
C ILE A 12 4.37 -13.74 13.25
N ALA A 13 4.70 -12.49 13.01
CA ALA A 13 5.28 -12.03 11.76
C ALA A 13 6.57 -12.79 11.36
N PRO A 14 7.48 -13.17 12.28
CA PRO A 14 8.63 -14.00 11.94
C PRO A 14 8.26 -15.36 11.35
N LEU A 15 7.20 -16.00 11.88
CA LEU A 15 6.70 -17.28 11.35
C LEU A 15 6.04 -17.10 9.98
N ILE A 16 5.22 -16.05 9.83
CA ILE A 16 4.55 -15.74 8.56
C ILE A 16 5.57 -15.44 7.46
N ARG A 17 6.68 -14.77 7.80
CA ARG A 17 7.77 -14.51 6.87
C ARG A 17 8.33 -15.77 6.20
N GLU A 18 8.36 -16.89 6.89
CA GLU A 18 8.83 -18.17 6.33
C GLU A 18 7.85 -18.76 5.31
N LEU A 19 6.58 -18.35 5.37
CA LEU A 19 5.50 -18.87 4.54
C LEU A 19 5.13 -17.93 3.37
N THR A 20 5.71 -16.74 3.33
CA THR A 20 5.35 -15.68 2.37
C THR A 20 6.53 -15.19 1.55
N ASP A 21 6.25 -14.69 0.35
CA ASP A 21 7.24 -14.08 -0.55
C ASP A 21 7.45 -12.59 -0.25
N TYR A 22 6.38 -11.92 0.22
CA TYR A 22 6.40 -10.51 0.61
C TYR A 22 6.15 -10.37 2.10
N ASP A 23 6.79 -9.39 2.71
CA ASP A 23 6.40 -8.92 4.03
C ASP A 23 5.43 -7.73 3.85
N TYR A 24 4.30 -7.74 4.57
CA TYR A 24 3.21 -6.77 4.41
C TYR A 24 3.08 -5.90 5.65
N ALA A 25 3.34 -4.60 5.51
CA ALA A 25 3.33 -3.62 6.59
C ALA A 25 2.12 -2.69 6.47
N LEU A 26 1.51 -2.38 7.60
CA LEU A 26 0.42 -1.41 7.74
C LEU A 26 0.94 -0.13 8.36
N VAL A 27 0.79 1.02 7.67
CA VAL A 27 1.40 2.28 8.13
C VAL A 27 0.84 2.78 9.46
N HIS A 28 -0.43 2.51 9.78
CA HIS A 28 -1.03 2.95 11.04
C HIS A 28 -0.32 2.30 12.25
N LEU A 29 0.19 1.07 12.12
CA LEU A 29 0.91 0.39 13.20
C LEU A 29 2.28 1.01 13.51
N PHE A 30 2.84 1.83 12.62
CA PHE A 30 4.04 2.61 12.95
C PHE A 30 3.77 3.75 13.94
N LEU A 31 2.49 4.13 14.11
CA LEU A 31 2.06 5.20 15.02
C LEU A 31 1.67 4.68 16.41
N GLU A 32 1.56 3.37 16.56
CA GLU A 32 1.22 2.70 17.82
C GLU A 32 2.40 2.70 18.81
N PRO A 33 2.18 2.45 20.11
CA PRO A 33 3.24 2.42 21.13
C PRO A 33 4.40 1.46 20.82
N GLU A 34 4.15 0.36 20.14
CA GLU A 34 5.17 -0.58 19.66
C GLU A 34 5.64 -0.33 18.22
N GLY A 35 5.25 0.79 17.64
CA GLY A 35 5.50 1.15 16.24
C GLY A 35 6.97 1.11 15.83
N GLU A 36 7.89 1.45 16.75
CA GLU A 36 9.32 1.35 16.48
C GLU A 36 9.77 -0.10 16.26
N LYS A 37 9.28 -1.04 17.07
CA LYS A 37 9.59 -2.47 16.89
C LYS A 37 9.01 -2.99 15.57
N TYR A 38 7.76 -2.61 15.27
CA TYR A 38 7.09 -2.97 14.04
C TYR A 38 7.83 -2.42 12.80
N PHE A 39 8.22 -1.16 12.81
CA PHE A 39 9.03 -0.55 11.75
C PHE A 39 10.39 -1.25 11.57
N ASN A 40 11.08 -1.53 12.67
CA ASN A 40 12.38 -2.19 12.64
C ASN A 40 12.31 -3.61 12.05
N PHE A 41 11.21 -4.36 12.28
CA PHE A 41 11.00 -5.66 11.67
C PHE A 41 11.04 -5.58 10.14
N PHE A 42 10.31 -4.63 9.52
CA PHE A 42 10.29 -4.49 8.07
C PHE A 42 11.58 -3.90 7.50
N ARG A 43 12.24 -3.05 8.27
CA ARG A 43 13.58 -2.57 7.89
C ARG A 43 14.60 -3.71 7.84
N GLU A 44 14.53 -4.66 8.76
CA GLU A 44 15.36 -5.87 8.71
C GLU A 44 14.97 -6.77 7.52
N SER A 45 13.68 -6.91 7.20
CA SER A 45 13.23 -7.63 6.00
C SER A 45 13.91 -7.11 4.73
N LEU A 46 13.93 -5.80 4.55
CA LEU A 46 14.59 -5.16 3.42
C LEU A 46 16.10 -5.43 3.38
N LYS A 47 16.78 -5.39 4.55
CA LYS A 47 18.21 -5.73 4.64
C LYS A 47 18.49 -7.20 4.29
N MET A 48 17.54 -8.09 4.56
CA MET A 48 17.60 -9.50 4.19
C MET A 48 17.32 -9.73 2.70
N GLY A 49 17.04 -8.66 1.93
CA GLY A 49 16.70 -8.75 0.51
C GLY A 49 15.26 -9.18 0.22
N ARG A 50 14.37 -9.17 1.23
CA ARG A 50 12.95 -9.47 1.03
C ARG A 50 12.22 -8.26 0.44
N GLU A 51 11.21 -8.53 -0.35
CA GLU A 51 10.30 -7.49 -0.85
C GLU A 51 9.29 -7.12 0.25
N VAL A 52 9.15 -5.82 0.51
CA VAL A 52 8.21 -5.27 1.49
C VAL A 52 7.14 -4.45 0.78
N ILE A 53 5.88 -4.71 1.09
CA ILE A 53 4.73 -3.90 0.70
C ILE A 53 4.34 -3.04 1.90
N LEU A 54 4.25 -1.73 1.71
CA LEU A 54 3.71 -0.80 2.70
C LEU A 54 2.30 -0.38 2.31
N ASP A 55 1.33 -0.82 3.07
CA ASP A 55 -0.07 -0.41 2.93
C ASP A 55 -0.30 0.98 3.52
N ASN A 56 -1.17 1.76 2.88
CA ASN A 56 -1.51 3.10 3.32
C ASN A 56 -2.48 3.15 4.51
N SER A 57 -3.06 2.00 4.88
CA SER A 57 -4.03 1.85 5.98
C SER A 57 -5.23 2.79 5.84
N SER A 58 -5.68 3.07 4.63
CA SER A 58 -6.80 3.99 4.39
C SER A 58 -8.11 3.46 4.98
N TYR A 59 -8.26 2.15 5.14
CA TYR A 59 -9.41 1.52 5.77
C TYR A 59 -9.41 1.77 7.29
N GLU A 60 -8.29 1.55 7.97
CA GLU A 60 -8.16 1.70 9.42
C GLU A 60 -8.14 3.17 9.85
N LEU A 61 -7.50 4.01 9.08
CA LEU A 61 -7.33 5.44 9.39
C LEU A 61 -8.55 6.28 8.99
N GLY A 62 -9.28 5.87 7.94
CA GLY A 62 -10.43 6.64 7.45
C GLY A 62 -10.09 8.12 7.24
N ASP A 63 -10.86 9.00 7.90
CA ASP A 63 -10.65 10.45 7.83
C ASP A 63 -9.37 10.94 8.52
N SER A 64 -8.74 10.09 9.35
CA SER A 64 -7.45 10.39 10.00
C SER A 64 -6.24 10.15 9.08
N PHE A 65 -6.45 9.61 7.89
CA PHE A 65 -5.35 9.40 6.94
C PHE A 65 -4.66 10.71 6.58
N ASN A 66 -3.36 10.77 6.80
CA ASN A 66 -2.54 11.94 6.51
C ASN A 66 -1.48 11.63 5.44
N PRO A 67 -1.62 12.15 4.21
CA PRO A 67 -0.69 11.85 3.13
C PRO A 67 0.75 12.34 3.40
N LYS A 68 0.95 13.40 4.20
CA LYS A 68 2.29 13.88 4.56
C LYS A 68 2.99 12.91 5.52
N ILE A 69 2.25 12.38 6.48
CA ILE A 69 2.76 11.37 7.42
C ILE A 69 3.09 10.09 6.65
N PHE A 70 2.20 9.65 5.78
CA PHE A 70 2.42 8.48 4.92
C PHE A 70 3.68 8.65 4.06
N ASN A 71 3.83 9.80 3.39
CA ASN A 71 5.03 10.12 2.60
C ASN A 71 6.33 10.03 3.42
N LYS A 72 6.30 10.51 4.67
CA LYS A 72 7.44 10.40 5.59
C LYS A 72 7.80 8.94 5.87
N TRP A 73 6.81 8.07 6.11
CA TRP A 73 7.06 6.65 6.37
C TRP A 73 7.59 5.92 5.15
N ILE A 74 7.08 6.20 3.94
CA ILE A 74 7.66 5.66 2.71
C ILE A 74 9.13 6.07 2.57
N THR A 75 9.43 7.34 2.82
CA THR A 75 10.80 7.88 2.73
C THR A 75 11.74 7.23 3.74
N ASN A 76 11.26 6.94 4.95
CA ASN A 76 12.07 6.36 6.01
C ASN A 76 12.29 4.85 5.82
N LEU A 77 11.24 4.12 5.41
CA LEU A 77 11.30 2.67 5.23
C LEU A 77 11.95 2.28 3.90
N LYS A 78 11.65 3.03 2.82
CA LYS A 78 12.01 2.71 1.43
C LYS A 78 11.53 1.31 1.04
N PRO A 79 10.22 1.04 1.13
CA PRO A 79 9.67 -0.28 0.82
C PRO A 79 9.87 -0.62 -0.65
N THR A 80 9.76 -1.89 -1.02
CA THR A 80 9.79 -2.31 -2.43
C THR A 80 8.55 -1.80 -3.17
N TYR A 81 7.40 -1.88 -2.50
CA TYR A 81 6.12 -1.39 -3.01
C TYR A 81 5.40 -0.59 -1.92
N TYR A 82 4.61 0.38 -2.33
CA TYR A 82 3.59 0.96 -1.45
C TYR A 82 2.25 1.08 -2.16
N VAL A 83 1.18 1.05 -1.39
CA VAL A 83 -0.19 1.28 -1.88
C VAL A 83 -0.40 2.79 -2.03
N VAL A 84 -0.72 3.24 -3.24
CA VAL A 84 -1.06 4.65 -3.50
C VAL A 84 -2.29 5.04 -2.68
N PRO A 85 -2.35 6.27 -2.09
CA PRO A 85 -3.51 6.70 -1.32
C PRO A 85 -4.82 6.53 -2.08
N ASP A 86 -5.73 5.76 -1.51
CA ASP A 86 -7.04 5.43 -2.05
C ASP A 86 -8.17 5.81 -1.07
N CYS A 87 -9.40 5.53 -1.45
CA CYS A 87 -10.58 5.71 -0.61
C CYS A 87 -11.46 4.46 -0.72
N PRO A 88 -11.56 3.63 0.34
CA PRO A 88 -12.31 2.39 0.30
C PRO A 88 -13.74 2.57 -0.20
N GLY A 89 -14.12 1.79 -1.21
CA GLY A 89 -15.44 1.81 -1.83
C GLY A 89 -15.79 3.08 -2.63
N ASN A 90 -14.82 3.96 -2.92
CA ASN A 90 -15.07 5.20 -3.65
C ASN A 90 -14.07 5.39 -4.81
N CYS A 91 -14.49 5.02 -6.02
CA CYS A 91 -13.69 5.13 -7.23
C CYS A 91 -13.22 6.57 -7.50
N LYS A 92 -14.13 7.54 -7.49
CA LYS A 92 -13.84 8.94 -7.85
C LYS A 92 -12.86 9.58 -6.88
N GLU A 93 -13.06 9.38 -5.58
CA GLU A 93 -12.15 9.90 -4.57
C GLU A 93 -10.78 9.21 -4.66
N THR A 94 -10.72 7.91 -4.93
CA THR A 94 -9.48 7.18 -5.17
C THR A 94 -8.71 7.78 -6.34
N MET A 95 -9.35 8.01 -7.48
CA MET A 95 -8.72 8.64 -8.64
C MET A 95 -8.21 10.06 -8.31
N THR A 96 -9.01 10.85 -7.59
CA THR A 96 -8.62 12.21 -7.16
C THR A 96 -7.37 12.19 -6.28
N ARG A 97 -7.32 11.31 -5.29
CA ARG A 97 -6.15 11.15 -4.40
C ARG A 97 -4.93 10.67 -5.17
N ALA A 98 -5.12 9.69 -6.05
CA ALA A 98 -4.07 9.14 -6.88
C ALA A 98 -3.44 10.17 -7.81
N ILE A 99 -4.25 10.96 -8.51
CA ILE A 99 -3.77 12.02 -9.39
C ILE A 99 -2.94 13.05 -8.60
N LYS A 100 -3.46 13.51 -7.47
CA LYS A 100 -2.74 14.46 -6.60
C LYS A 100 -1.42 13.90 -6.08
N TRP A 101 -1.40 12.61 -5.74
CA TRP A 101 -0.22 11.93 -5.24
C TRP A 101 0.82 11.70 -6.33
N CYS A 102 0.42 11.09 -7.45
CA CYS A 102 1.33 10.71 -8.52
C CYS A 102 1.90 11.91 -9.29
N ASN A 103 1.15 13.03 -9.37
CA ASN A 103 1.63 14.25 -10.00
C ASN A 103 2.51 15.13 -9.09
N ASN A 104 2.84 14.67 -7.88
CA ASN A 104 3.74 15.39 -7.00
C ASN A 104 5.20 15.09 -7.38
N PRO A 105 5.98 16.10 -7.84
CA PRO A 105 7.35 15.90 -8.32
C PRO A 105 8.31 15.41 -7.23
N GLU A 106 8.07 15.72 -5.96
CA GLU A 106 8.89 15.22 -4.85
C GLU A 106 8.68 13.71 -4.63
N ILE A 107 7.43 13.24 -4.77
CA ILE A 107 7.08 11.83 -4.68
C ILE A 107 7.68 11.06 -5.87
N GLU A 108 7.51 11.57 -7.08
CA GLU A 108 8.07 10.98 -8.28
C GLU A 108 9.60 10.87 -8.19
N LYS A 109 10.25 11.94 -7.75
CA LYS A 109 11.71 11.95 -7.54
C LYS A 109 12.14 10.91 -6.51
N ARG A 110 11.47 10.85 -5.35
CA ARG A 110 11.75 9.87 -4.31
C ARG A 110 11.62 8.43 -4.84
N ASP A 111 10.51 8.13 -5.51
CA ASP A 111 10.22 6.79 -6.02
C ASP A 111 11.27 6.33 -7.03
N ARG A 112 11.69 7.22 -7.92
CA ARG A 112 12.77 6.96 -8.87
C ARG A 112 14.12 6.79 -8.18
N ASP A 113 14.49 7.69 -7.27
CA ASP A 113 15.80 7.68 -6.61
C ASP A 113 16.01 6.43 -5.74
N PHE A 114 14.93 5.88 -5.16
CA PHE A 114 14.97 4.67 -4.32
C PHE A 114 14.40 3.42 -4.99
N ASN A 115 14.01 3.50 -6.27
CA ASN A 115 13.38 2.42 -7.02
C ASN A 115 12.17 1.82 -6.30
N ILE A 116 11.31 2.69 -5.73
CA ILE A 116 10.09 2.30 -5.04
C ILE A 116 8.95 2.18 -6.06
N LYS A 117 8.20 1.12 -5.97
CA LYS A 117 7.12 0.77 -6.89
C LYS A 117 5.74 1.06 -6.30
N LYS A 118 4.77 1.30 -7.18
CA LYS A 118 3.40 1.69 -6.82
C LYS A 118 2.41 0.54 -7.02
N ILE A 119 1.49 0.40 -6.06
CA ILE A 119 0.32 -0.47 -6.17
C ILE A 119 -0.92 0.41 -6.18
N GLY A 120 -1.73 0.34 -7.23
CA GLY A 120 -3.04 0.95 -7.29
C GLY A 120 -4.12 -0.02 -6.80
N VAL A 121 -5.05 0.43 -5.96
CA VAL A 121 -6.16 -0.40 -5.49
C VAL A 121 -7.43 -0.01 -6.22
N VAL A 122 -8.07 -0.98 -6.87
CA VAL A 122 -9.36 -0.78 -7.52
C VAL A 122 -10.43 -0.63 -6.45
N GLN A 123 -11.14 0.50 -6.47
CA GLN A 123 -12.19 0.83 -5.52
C GLN A 123 -13.49 1.14 -6.26
N GLY A 124 -14.62 0.79 -5.67
CA GLY A 124 -15.94 1.04 -6.24
C GLY A 124 -17.01 0.21 -5.53
N ARG A 125 -18.28 0.58 -5.71
CA ARG A 125 -19.46 -0.12 -5.17
C ARG A 125 -20.32 -0.76 -6.24
N THR A 126 -20.10 -0.41 -7.51
CA THR A 126 -20.77 -1.01 -8.64
C THR A 126 -19.73 -1.59 -9.60
N TYR A 127 -20.20 -2.48 -10.47
CA TYR A 127 -19.35 -3.06 -11.51
C TYR A 127 -18.73 -1.99 -12.42
N GLU A 128 -19.51 -0.97 -12.77
CA GLU A 128 -19.09 0.13 -13.63
C GLU A 128 -17.97 0.95 -12.96
N GLU A 129 -18.11 1.28 -11.67
CA GLU A 129 -17.08 1.99 -10.90
C GLU A 129 -15.79 1.19 -10.80
N ILE A 130 -15.88 -0.13 -10.65
CA ILE A 130 -14.71 -1.00 -10.59
C ILE A 130 -14.00 -1.05 -11.93
N VAL A 131 -14.74 -1.18 -13.03
CA VAL A 131 -14.16 -1.13 -14.37
C VAL A 131 -13.52 0.21 -14.67
N GLU A 132 -14.15 1.32 -14.25
CA GLU A 132 -13.61 2.67 -14.38
C GLU A 132 -12.30 2.82 -13.59
N CYS A 133 -12.29 2.40 -12.32
CA CYS A 133 -11.13 2.48 -11.46
C CYS A 133 -9.98 1.59 -11.96
N TYR A 134 -10.28 0.39 -12.46
CA TYR A 134 -9.29 -0.49 -13.06
C TYR A 134 -8.63 0.17 -14.28
N LYS A 135 -9.42 0.70 -15.21
CA LYS A 135 -8.90 1.38 -16.42
C LYS A 135 -8.01 2.56 -16.04
N PHE A 136 -8.42 3.34 -15.05
CA PHE A 136 -7.60 4.44 -14.54
C PHE A 136 -6.21 3.97 -14.09
N TRP A 137 -6.13 2.88 -13.32
CA TRP A 137 -4.84 2.35 -12.85
C TRP A 137 -4.00 1.74 -13.97
N ASP A 138 -4.64 1.08 -14.93
CA ASP A 138 -3.97 0.52 -16.11
C ASP A 138 -3.35 1.64 -16.96
N GLU A 139 -4.09 2.72 -17.20
CA GLU A 139 -3.60 3.91 -17.91
C GLU A 139 -2.54 4.70 -17.12
N ALA A 140 -2.65 4.74 -15.80
CA ALA A 140 -1.67 5.39 -14.93
C ALA A 140 -0.32 4.66 -14.87
N GLY A 141 -0.26 3.42 -15.36
CA GLY A 141 0.98 2.65 -15.47
C GLY A 141 1.61 2.31 -14.11
N VAL A 142 0.80 2.00 -13.10
CA VAL A 142 1.30 1.52 -11.80
C VAL A 142 1.92 0.12 -11.95
N ASP A 143 2.87 -0.21 -11.07
CA ASP A 143 3.60 -1.50 -11.15
C ASP A 143 2.73 -2.72 -10.87
N LYS A 144 1.70 -2.55 -10.04
CA LYS A 144 0.70 -3.59 -9.72
C LYS A 144 -0.67 -2.96 -9.53
N ILE A 145 -1.71 -3.74 -9.87
CA ILE A 145 -3.10 -3.40 -9.58
C ILE A 145 -3.63 -4.45 -8.59
N ALA A 146 -4.17 -3.97 -7.46
CA ALA A 146 -4.77 -4.79 -6.43
C ALA A 146 -6.30 -4.68 -6.49
N PHE A 147 -6.97 -5.79 -6.19
CA PHE A 147 -8.42 -5.86 -6.03
C PHE A 147 -8.71 -6.19 -4.57
N THR A 148 -9.69 -5.49 -3.98
CA THR A 148 -10.21 -5.87 -2.67
C THR A 148 -11.18 -7.04 -2.80
N PHE A 149 -11.30 -7.86 -1.77
CA PHE A 149 -12.29 -8.93 -1.76
C PHE A 149 -13.65 -8.49 -1.18
N PHE A 150 -13.77 -7.26 -0.70
CA PHE A 150 -15.01 -6.67 -0.17
C PHE A 150 -15.84 -5.93 -1.21
N TYR A 151 -16.01 -6.50 -2.39
CA TYR A 151 -16.96 -5.91 -3.33
C TYR A 151 -18.37 -6.39 -3.02
N PRO A 152 -19.39 -5.49 -3.03
CA PRO A 152 -20.76 -5.82 -2.63
C PRO A 152 -21.48 -6.83 -3.53
N PHE A 153 -20.85 -7.30 -4.58
CA PHE A 153 -21.40 -8.30 -5.52
C PHE A 153 -20.67 -9.64 -5.50
N TYR A 154 -19.83 -9.88 -4.51
CA TYR A 154 -19.34 -11.22 -4.17
C TYR A 154 -20.28 -11.85 -3.14
N ASP A 155 -21.48 -12.27 -3.57
CA ASP A 155 -22.39 -13.12 -2.81
C ASP A 155 -22.31 -14.57 -3.32
#